data_da47fb954afb5168774b6aa03434e715
#
_entry.id   da47fb954afb5168774b6aa03434e715
#
_cell.length_a   1.000
_cell.length_b   1.000
_cell.length_c   1.000
_cell.angle_alpha   90.00
_cell.angle_beta   90.00
_cell.angle_gamma   90.00
#
_symmetry.space_group_name_H-M   'P 1'
#
loop_
_entity.id
_entity.type
_entity.pdbx_description
1 polymer ?
#
loop_
_entity_poly.entity_id
_entity_poly.type
_entity_poly.pdbx_seq_one_letter_code
_entity_poly.pdbx_strand_id
1 'polypeptide(L)'
;MTRIDTENRSPFPIPFGWFQIGWGGDLKPGEVKPLEYFGRHLALWRDDNGVAKLNSAHCPHLGAHLAYGGTVHGEELTCPFHGWRFTADGRNSHIPYSQRINKKACLDTFPVVERNGLLMAWYHPDGSEPQ
;
A
#
# COMPACT_ATOMS: atom_id res chain seq x y z
N MET A 1 3.11 8.40 -21.36
CA MET A 1 2.75 8.83 -20.80
C MET A 1 2.50 9.26 -20.44
N THR A 2 2.45 8.78 -20.88
CA THR A 2 1.96 9.22 -20.38
C THR A 2 1.56 9.82 -19.99
N ARG A 3 1.43 9.76 -20.17
CA ARG A 3 0.82 10.25 -19.72
C ARG A 3 0.36 10.85 -19.67
N ILE A 4 0.22 10.66 -20.14
CA ILE A 4 -0.42 11.36 -20.09
C ILE A 4 -1.17 11.94 -19.86
N ASP A 5 -1.50 12.21 -19.94
CA ASP A 5 -2.29 12.91 -19.64
C ASP A 5 -2.82 13.07 -18.93
N THR A 6 -2.82 12.97 -18.46
CA THR A 6 -3.48 13.20 -17.82
C THR A 6 -4.16 14.00 -17.51
N GLU A 7 -4.10 14.21 -17.49
CA GLU A 7 -4.82 14.98 -17.17
C GLU A 7 -6.16 15.01 -17.01
N ASN A 8 -6.83 15.41 -16.54
CA ASN A 8 -8.08 15.56 -16.40
C ASN A 8 -8.84 14.71 -17.17
N ARG A 9 -8.80 13.65 -17.06
CA ARG A 9 -9.29 12.70 -17.84
C ARG A 9 -10.62 12.21 -17.50
N SER A 10 -11.30 12.82 -16.70
CA SER A 10 -12.69 12.55 -16.50
C SER A 10 -13.43 12.88 -17.75
N PRO A 11 -14.38 12.07 -18.21
CA PRO A 11 -14.99 10.95 -17.54
C PRO A 11 -14.35 9.61 -17.85
N PHE A 12 -13.11 9.59 -18.26
CA PHE A 12 -12.44 8.37 -18.67
C PHE A 12 -12.06 7.52 -17.45
N PRO A 13 -12.12 6.19 -17.54
CA PRO A 13 -11.67 5.34 -16.44
C PRO A 13 -10.17 5.48 -16.25
N ILE A 14 -9.70 5.15 -15.06
CA ILE A 14 -8.27 5.13 -14.76
C ILE A 14 -7.65 4.02 -15.61
N PRO A 15 -6.61 4.32 -16.41
CA PRO A 15 -5.96 3.27 -17.20
C PRO A 15 -5.29 2.26 -16.26
N PHE A 16 -5.12 1.04 -16.73
CA PHE A 16 -4.45 0.01 -15.96
C PHE A 16 -3.04 -0.19 -16.46
N GLY A 17 -2.19 -0.79 -15.63
CA GLY A 17 -0.80 -1.05 -15.95
C GLY A 17 0.13 -0.66 -14.81
N TRP A 18 1.38 -0.42 -15.16
CA TRP A 18 2.40 -0.01 -14.21
C TRP A 18 2.45 1.52 -14.14
N PHE A 19 2.41 2.05 -12.91
CA PHE A 19 2.44 3.48 -12.67
C PHE A 19 3.61 3.84 -11.78
N GLN A 20 4.33 4.90 -12.12
CA GLN A 20 5.37 5.42 -11.26
C GLN A 20 4.73 6.08 -10.05
N ILE A 21 5.11 5.65 -8.84
CA ILE A 21 4.52 6.18 -7.61
C ILE A 21 5.53 6.89 -6.73
N GLY A 22 6.81 6.87 -7.07
CA GLY A 22 7.82 7.58 -6.31
C GLY A 22 9.22 7.13 -6.62
N TRP A 23 10.17 7.68 -5.86
CA TRP A 23 11.57 7.32 -5.96
C TRP A 23 11.94 6.42 -4.80
N GLY A 24 12.68 5.35 -5.08
CA GLY A 24 13.09 4.42 -4.05
C GLY A 24 13.92 5.07 -2.95
N GLY A 25 14.75 6.04 -3.32
CA GLY A 25 15.60 6.73 -2.35
C GLY A 25 14.85 7.60 -1.36
N ASP A 26 13.60 7.93 -1.67
CA ASP A 26 12.76 8.74 -0.77
C ASP A 26 12.00 7.90 0.24
N LEU A 27 12.15 6.58 0.20
CA LEU A 27 11.45 5.69 1.12
C LEU A 27 12.48 4.81 1.82
N LYS A 28 12.70 5.04 3.09
CA LYS A 28 13.67 4.29 3.89
C LYS A 28 13.01 3.07 4.53
N PRO A 29 13.80 2.03 4.86
CA PRO A 29 13.26 0.91 5.61
C PRO A 29 12.56 1.38 6.88
N GLY A 30 11.38 0.84 7.12
CA GLY A 30 10.58 1.22 8.28
C GLY A 30 9.70 2.45 8.07
N GLU A 31 9.83 3.14 6.94
CA GLU A 31 8.97 4.30 6.67
C GLU A 31 7.63 3.89 6.07
N VAL A 32 6.61 4.65 6.42
CA VAL A 32 5.27 4.52 5.84
C VAL A 32 4.85 5.91 5.35
N LYS A 33 4.44 6.01 4.09
CA LYS A 33 4.05 7.28 3.48
C LYS A 33 2.65 7.22 2.88
N PRO A 34 1.87 8.30 3.01
CA PRO A 34 0.56 8.35 2.37
C PRO A 34 0.69 8.68 0.89
N LEU A 35 -0.11 8.03 0.08
CA LEU A 35 -0.22 8.33 -1.35
C LEU A 35 -1.67 8.37 -1.76
N GLU A 36 -1.94 9.09 -2.85
CA GLU A 36 -3.23 9.06 -3.51
C GLU A 36 -3.01 8.70 -4.97
N TYR A 37 -3.42 7.51 -5.35
CA TYR A 37 -3.36 7.03 -6.72
C TYR A 37 -4.58 6.17 -7.00
N PHE A 38 -4.95 6.05 -8.25
CA PHE A 38 -6.05 5.19 -8.68
C PHE A 38 -7.37 5.59 -8.03
N GLY A 39 -7.53 6.87 -7.68
CA GLY A 39 -8.74 7.35 -7.02
C GLY A 39 -8.89 6.94 -5.58
N ARG A 40 -7.81 6.49 -4.92
CA ARG A 40 -7.89 6.00 -3.53
C ARG A 40 -6.69 6.46 -2.71
N HIS A 41 -6.89 6.38 -1.39
CA HIS A 41 -5.81 6.61 -0.43
C HIS A 41 -5.04 5.31 -0.21
N LEU A 42 -3.72 5.40 -0.27
CA LEU A 42 -2.83 4.24 -0.17
C LEU A 42 -1.74 4.50 0.86
N ALA A 43 -1.18 3.42 1.40
CA ALA A 43 0.01 3.50 2.25
C ALA A 43 1.16 2.79 1.52
N LEU A 44 2.23 3.53 1.30
CA LEU A 44 3.46 3.01 0.71
C LEU A 44 4.46 2.84 1.85
N TRP A 45 5.03 1.66 1.98
CA TRP A 45 5.96 1.41 3.08
C TRP A 45 7.08 0.48 2.64
N ARG A 46 8.18 0.55 3.37
CA ARG A 46 9.33 -0.32 3.10
C ARG A 46 9.56 -1.17 4.34
N ASP A 47 9.60 -2.48 4.15
CA ASP A 47 9.80 -3.39 5.27
C ASP A 47 11.27 -3.35 5.75
N ASP A 48 11.55 -4.07 6.82
CA ASP A 48 12.89 -4.07 7.41
C ASP A 48 13.92 -4.75 6.52
N ASN A 49 13.47 -5.51 5.52
CA ASN A 49 14.36 -6.13 4.53
C ASN A 49 14.59 -5.23 3.31
N GLY A 50 14.00 -4.05 3.30
CA GLY A 50 14.18 -3.09 2.23
C GLY A 50 13.23 -3.27 1.05
N VAL A 51 12.19 -4.09 1.18
CA VAL A 51 11.24 -4.33 0.11
C VAL A 51 10.07 -3.36 0.23
N ALA A 52 9.75 -2.67 -0.87
CA ALA A 52 8.64 -1.70 -0.89
C ALA A 52 7.31 -2.43 -1.07
N LYS A 53 6.32 -1.97 -0.34
CA LYS A 53 4.96 -2.53 -0.34
C LYS A 53 3.94 -1.41 -0.50
N LEU A 54 2.80 -1.73 -1.08
CA LEU A 54 1.73 -0.76 -1.27
C LEU A 54 0.39 -1.42 -0.98
N ASN A 55 -0.44 -0.75 -0.18
CA ASN A 55 -1.77 -1.27 0.15
C ASN A 55 -2.73 -0.13 0.41
N SER A 56 -4.01 -0.48 0.52
CA SER A 56 -5.04 0.48 0.89
C SER A 56 -4.71 1.10 2.24
N ALA A 57 -5.07 2.37 2.41
CA ALA A 57 -4.58 3.17 3.52
C ALA A 57 -5.31 2.93 4.83
N HIS A 58 -6.58 2.54 4.78
CA HIS A 58 -7.42 2.56 5.99
C HIS A 58 -7.53 1.18 6.62
N CYS A 59 -7.21 1.11 7.91
CA CYS A 59 -7.31 -0.11 8.69
C CYS A 59 -8.76 -0.60 8.70
N PRO A 60 -9.03 -1.84 8.32
CA PRO A 60 -10.41 -2.34 8.29
C PRO A 60 -11.07 -2.44 9.66
N HIS A 61 -10.32 -2.28 10.74
CA HIS A 61 -10.89 -2.29 12.09
C HIS A 61 -11.75 -1.05 12.33
N LEU A 62 -11.12 0.15 12.35
CA LEU A 62 -11.86 1.40 12.62
C LEU A 62 -11.49 2.52 11.66
N GLY A 63 -10.85 2.20 10.54
CA GLY A 63 -10.59 3.18 9.50
C GLY A 63 -9.40 4.10 9.70
N ALA A 64 -8.54 3.84 10.67
CA ALA A 64 -7.34 4.66 10.87
C ALA A 64 -6.44 4.60 9.65
N HIS A 65 -5.90 5.76 9.25
CA HIS A 65 -4.99 5.81 8.11
C HIS A 65 -3.62 5.29 8.53
N LEU A 66 -3.17 4.22 7.89
CA LEU A 66 -1.97 3.50 8.29
C LEU A 66 -0.68 4.29 8.09
N ALA A 67 -0.71 5.29 7.22
CA ALA A 67 0.48 6.11 6.97
C ALA A 67 0.64 7.27 7.95
N TYR A 68 -0.36 7.53 8.78
CA TYR A 68 -0.28 8.59 9.78
C TYR A 68 -0.11 7.97 11.16
N GLY A 69 1.14 7.62 11.49
CA GLY A 69 1.46 7.02 12.76
C GLY A 69 1.67 5.51 12.72
N GLY A 70 1.39 4.86 11.60
CA GLY A 70 1.64 3.43 11.47
C GLY A 70 3.13 3.13 11.51
N THR A 71 3.48 1.92 11.91
CA THR A 71 4.87 1.51 12.04
C THR A 71 5.10 0.17 11.34
N VAL A 72 6.36 -0.09 10.99
CA VAL A 72 6.76 -1.32 10.34
C VAL A 72 7.44 -2.21 11.37
N HIS A 73 7.08 -3.49 11.38
CA HIS A 73 7.71 -4.50 12.22
C HIS A 73 8.05 -5.69 11.35
N GLY A 74 9.34 -5.83 10.98
CA GLY A 74 9.77 -6.88 10.08
C GLY A 74 9.14 -6.70 8.71
N GLU A 75 8.27 -7.63 8.33
CA GLU A 75 7.56 -7.58 7.06
C GLU A 75 6.08 -7.25 7.25
N GLU A 76 5.75 -6.66 8.40
CA GLU A 76 4.36 -6.35 8.73
C GLU A 76 4.17 -4.88 9.02
N LEU A 77 2.97 -4.38 8.72
CA LEU A 77 2.56 -3.00 8.96
C LEU A 77 1.61 -2.98 10.14
N THR A 78 1.87 -2.09 11.10
CA THR A 78 1.08 -1.98 12.32
C THR A 78 0.22 -0.72 12.28
N CYS A 79 -1.07 -0.89 12.55
CA CYS A 79 -2.02 0.22 12.66
C CYS A 79 -1.67 1.06 13.89
N PRO A 80 -1.65 2.40 13.77
CA PRO A 80 -1.36 3.26 14.92
C PRO A 80 -2.46 3.25 15.98
N PHE A 81 -3.64 2.76 15.59
CA PHE A 81 -4.81 2.72 16.47
C PHE A 81 -5.02 1.28 16.91
N HIS A 82 -4.77 0.90 18.11
CA HIS A 82 -4.95 -0.45 18.68
C HIS A 82 -3.94 -1.51 18.22
N GLY A 83 -2.97 -1.18 17.37
CA GLY A 83 -1.84 -2.08 17.10
C GLY A 83 -2.11 -3.31 16.25
N TRP A 84 -3.19 -3.34 15.49
CA TRP A 84 -3.42 -4.45 14.56
C TRP A 84 -2.31 -4.52 13.54
N ARG A 85 -1.81 -5.71 13.26
CA ARG A 85 -0.75 -5.91 12.26
C ARG A 85 -1.28 -6.60 11.02
N PHE A 86 -0.69 -6.25 9.90
CA PHE A 86 -1.06 -6.80 8.60
C PHE A 86 0.19 -7.25 7.85
N THR A 87 0.10 -8.41 7.21
CA THR A 87 1.19 -8.96 6.41
C THR A 87 1.28 -8.23 5.08
N ALA A 88 2.34 -8.54 4.30
CA ALA A 88 2.55 -7.92 3.00
C ALA A 88 1.41 -8.20 2.02
N ASP A 89 0.69 -9.31 2.19
CA ASP A 89 -0.46 -9.63 1.34
C ASP A 89 -1.78 -9.10 1.91
N GLY A 90 -1.72 -8.25 2.92
CA GLY A 90 -2.87 -7.52 3.42
C GLY A 90 -3.69 -8.23 4.50
N ARG A 91 -3.30 -9.42 4.92
CA ARG A 91 -4.06 -10.15 5.92
C ARG A 91 -3.71 -9.69 7.33
N ASN A 92 -4.72 -9.68 8.21
CA ASN A 92 -4.48 -9.40 9.61
C ASN A 92 -3.67 -10.56 10.23
N SER A 93 -2.55 -10.23 10.85
CA SER A 93 -1.64 -11.23 11.43
C SER A 93 -1.56 -11.18 12.94
N HIS A 94 -1.98 -10.07 13.55
CA HIS A 94 -1.83 -9.91 15.00
C HIS A 94 -2.79 -8.85 15.53
N ILE A 95 -3.41 -9.16 16.65
CA ILE A 95 -4.24 -8.22 17.42
C ILE A 95 -3.71 -8.28 18.85
N PRO A 96 -3.09 -7.19 19.37
CA PRO A 96 -2.37 -7.25 20.67
C PRO A 96 -3.21 -7.69 21.85
N TYR A 97 -4.50 -7.38 21.85
CA TYR A 97 -5.37 -7.67 22.98
C TYR A 97 -6.20 -8.95 22.75
N SER A 98 -5.80 -9.77 21.77
CA SER A 98 -6.55 -11.00 21.44
C SER A 98 -5.58 -12.08 21.02
N GLN A 99 -5.95 -13.33 21.27
CA GLN A 99 -5.18 -14.47 20.80
C GLN A 99 -5.62 -14.92 19.41
N ARG A 100 -6.61 -14.24 18.84
CA ARG A 100 -7.15 -14.57 17.52
C ARG A 100 -6.92 -13.43 16.57
N ILE A 101 -6.78 -13.75 15.30
CA ILE A 101 -6.75 -12.75 14.24
C ILE A 101 -8.15 -12.62 13.65
N ASN A 102 -8.36 -11.56 12.87
CA ASN A 102 -9.61 -11.36 12.16
C ASN A 102 -9.38 -11.73 10.69
N LYS A 103 -9.86 -12.91 10.28
CA LYS A 103 -9.63 -13.42 8.93
C LYS A 103 -10.37 -12.63 7.86
N LYS A 104 -11.36 -11.83 8.24
CA LYS A 104 -12.10 -10.99 7.29
C LYS A 104 -11.49 -9.61 7.14
N ALA A 105 -10.57 -9.24 8.01
CA ALA A 105 -9.92 -7.92 7.94
C ALA A 105 -8.74 -8.01 6.98
N CYS A 106 -8.91 -7.48 5.79
CA CYS A 106 -7.88 -7.51 4.75
C CYS A 106 -7.70 -6.12 4.17
N LEU A 107 -6.45 -5.81 3.83
CA LEU A 107 -6.11 -4.63 3.06
C LEU A 107 -6.00 -5.04 1.59
N ASP A 108 -6.42 -4.16 0.69
CA ASP A 108 -6.12 -4.37 -0.73
C ASP A 108 -4.65 -4.09 -0.95
N THR A 109 -3.97 -4.94 -1.70
CA THR A 109 -2.54 -4.79 -1.97
C THR A 109 -2.30 -4.62 -3.46
N PHE A 110 -1.18 -3.97 -3.78
CA PHE A 110 -0.80 -3.68 -5.16
C PHE A 110 0.64 -4.12 -5.37
N PRO A 111 0.93 -4.88 -6.43
CA PRO A 111 2.32 -5.26 -6.71
C PRO A 111 3.18 -4.02 -6.93
N VAL A 112 4.38 -4.05 -6.37
CA VAL A 112 5.34 -2.95 -6.51
C VAL A 112 6.66 -3.52 -6.98
N VAL A 113 7.29 -2.87 -7.96
CA VAL A 113 8.66 -3.17 -8.35
C VAL A 113 9.49 -1.91 -8.23
N GLU A 114 10.76 -2.10 -7.96
CA GLU A 114 11.71 -0.99 -7.88
C GLU A 114 12.79 -1.21 -8.93
N ARG A 115 12.90 -0.27 -9.87
CA ARG A 115 13.88 -0.38 -10.96
C ARG A 115 14.51 0.98 -11.22
N ASN A 116 15.83 1.01 -11.30
CA ASN A 116 16.58 2.23 -11.59
C ASN A 116 16.22 3.36 -10.64
N GLY A 117 15.92 3.01 -9.38
CA GLY A 117 15.55 3.99 -8.36
C GLY A 117 14.09 4.42 -8.42
N LEU A 118 13.30 3.87 -9.33
CA LEU A 118 11.88 4.21 -9.45
C LEU A 118 11.01 3.14 -8.81
N LEU A 119 10.00 3.58 -8.07
CA LEU A 119 8.97 2.69 -7.54
C LEU A 119 7.79 2.70 -8.49
N MET A 120 7.42 1.52 -8.98
CA MET A 120 6.30 1.34 -9.91
C MET A 120 5.28 0.43 -9.27
N ALA A 121 4.01 0.81 -9.33
CA ALA A 121 2.92 0.00 -8.81
C ALA A 121 2.03 -0.48 -9.95
N TRP A 122 1.56 -1.70 -9.83
CA TRP A 122 0.62 -2.28 -10.79
C TRP A 122 -0.80 -1.98 -10.35
N TYR A 123 -1.59 -1.49 -11.30
CA TYR A 123 -3.01 -1.27 -11.07
C TYR A 123 -3.84 -1.91 -12.16
N HIS A 124 -4.88 -2.64 -11.78
CA HIS A 124 -5.90 -3.12 -12.68
C HIS A 124 -7.24 -3.01 -11.96
N PRO A 125 -8.29 -2.50 -12.62
CA PRO A 125 -9.58 -2.23 -11.94
C PRO A 125 -10.21 -3.46 -11.32
N ASP A 126 -9.96 -4.65 -11.88
CA ASP A 126 -10.54 -5.89 -11.32
C ASP A 126 -9.53 -6.69 -10.50
N GLY A 127 -8.36 -6.14 -10.22
CA GLY A 127 -7.37 -6.82 -9.40
C GLY A 127 -6.54 -7.87 -10.13
N SER A 128 -6.58 -7.88 -11.46
CA SER A 128 -5.78 -8.86 -12.23
C SER A 128 -4.29 -8.68 -11.99
N GLU A 129 -3.57 -9.81 -12.04
CA GLU A 129 -2.13 -9.81 -11.82
C GLU A 129 -1.39 -9.17 -12.99
N PRO A 130 -0.16 -8.67 -12.75
CA PRO A 130 0.67 -8.14 -13.83
C PRO A 130 1.01 -9.22 -14.86
N GLN A 131 1.14 -8.78 -16.09
CA GLN A 131 1.53 -9.64 -17.19
C GLN A 131 2.99 -9.48 -17.53
#